data_291cb63a777ee2329daa7f5096718ac5
#
_entry.id   291cb63a777ee2329daa7f5096718ac5
#
_cell.length_a   1.000
_cell.length_b   1.000
_cell.length_c   1.000
_cell.angle_alpha   90.00
_cell.angle_beta   90.00
_cell.angle_gamma   90.00
#
_symmetry.space_group_name_H-M   'P 1'
#
loop_
_entity.id
_entity.type
_entity.pdbx_description
1 polymer ?
#
loop_
_entity_poly.entity_id
_entity_poly.type
_entity_poly.pdbx_seq_one_letter_code
_entity_poly.pdbx_strand_id
1 'polypeptide(L)'
;MDDCGAILHNIETKWLYDFLTLEKCRNFSQAAVSRNVSQPAFSRRIRALEQAIGVELFNRQVTPLQLSEQGKIFHSQIRHLLQQLESNLAELRGGSDYAQRKIKIAAAHSLSLGLLPSIISQMPPLFTWAIEAIDVDEAVDKLREGQSDCIFSFHDEDLLEAPFDHIRLFESQLFPVCASDEHGEALFNLAQPHFPLLNYSRNS
;
A
#
# COMPACT_ATOMS: atom_id res chain seq x y z
N MET A 1 -4.08 -14.80 -28.99
CA MET A 1 -4.74 -14.31 -27.76
C MET A 1 -4.77 -15.42 -26.71
N ASP A 2 -3.78 -16.33 -26.68
CA ASP A 2 -3.80 -17.60 -25.91
C ASP A 2 -2.56 -17.85 -25.03
N ASP A 3 -1.69 -16.85 -24.86
CA ASP A 3 -0.43 -17.07 -24.11
C ASP A 3 -0.57 -16.85 -22.59
N CYS A 4 -1.57 -16.10 -22.16
CA CYS A 4 -1.79 -15.79 -20.72
C CYS A 4 -2.30 -17.02 -19.94
N GLY A 5 -3.08 -17.91 -20.57
CA GLY A 5 -3.58 -19.12 -19.96
C GLY A 5 -2.46 -20.16 -19.69
N ALA A 6 -1.47 -20.24 -20.57
CA ALA A 6 -0.36 -21.18 -20.45
C ALA A 6 0.59 -20.82 -19.27
N ILE A 7 0.74 -19.55 -18.96
CA ILE A 7 1.58 -19.09 -17.83
C ILE A 7 0.98 -19.52 -16.49
N LEU A 8 -0.33 -19.34 -16.30
CA LEU A 8 -1.02 -19.65 -15.05
C LEU A 8 -1.01 -21.15 -14.72
N HIS A 9 -1.02 -22.02 -15.73
CA HIS A 9 -0.97 -23.48 -15.52
C HIS A 9 0.35 -23.96 -14.88
N ASN A 10 1.41 -23.17 -14.99
CA ASN A 10 2.73 -23.53 -14.49
C ASN A 10 3.08 -22.90 -13.13
N ILE A 11 2.20 -22.07 -12.56
CA ILE A 11 2.44 -21.40 -11.28
C ILE A 11 1.75 -22.15 -10.16
N GLU A 12 2.54 -22.62 -9.20
CA GLU A 12 2.02 -23.23 -7.98
C GLU A 12 1.84 -22.17 -6.88
N THR A 13 0.70 -22.19 -6.19
CA THR A 13 0.38 -21.26 -5.09
C THR A 13 1.48 -21.22 -4.02
N LYS A 14 2.14 -22.34 -3.74
CA LYS A 14 3.25 -22.37 -2.78
C LYS A 14 4.43 -21.49 -3.18
N TRP A 15 4.69 -21.29 -4.48
CA TRP A 15 5.76 -20.42 -4.95
C TRP A 15 5.45 -18.94 -4.70
N LEU A 16 4.17 -18.56 -4.72
CA LEU A 16 3.73 -17.19 -4.40
C LEU A 16 3.99 -16.88 -2.92
N TYR A 17 3.67 -17.82 -2.02
CA TYR A 17 4.01 -17.69 -0.60
C TYR A 17 5.52 -17.71 -0.34
N ASP A 18 6.28 -18.52 -1.09
CA ASP A 18 7.74 -18.54 -1.01
C ASP A 18 8.33 -17.20 -1.44
N PHE A 19 7.79 -16.57 -2.48
CA PHE A 19 8.17 -15.24 -2.93
C PHE A 19 7.94 -14.17 -1.83
N LEU A 20 6.73 -14.11 -1.24
CA LEU A 20 6.43 -13.18 -0.14
C LEU A 20 7.30 -13.41 1.09
N THR A 21 7.63 -14.69 1.38
CA THR A 21 8.52 -15.03 2.48
C THR A 21 9.95 -14.55 2.23
N LEU A 22 10.44 -14.70 0.99
CA LEU A 22 11.78 -14.25 0.62
C LEU A 22 11.92 -12.74 0.66
N GLU A 23 10.90 -12.01 0.21
CA GLU A 23 10.86 -10.55 0.31
C GLU A 23 11.02 -10.10 1.77
N LYS A 24 10.22 -10.68 2.68
CA LYS A 24 10.25 -10.35 4.11
C LYS A 24 11.58 -10.70 4.78
N CYS A 25 12.14 -11.88 4.47
CA CYS A 25 13.40 -12.36 5.09
C CYS A 25 14.64 -11.74 4.46
N ARG A 26 14.57 -11.29 3.20
CA ARG A 26 15.71 -10.79 2.41
C ARG A 26 16.94 -11.71 2.41
N ASN A 27 16.71 -12.98 2.71
CA ASN A 27 17.74 -14.01 2.83
C ASN A 27 17.16 -15.39 2.48
N PHE A 28 17.77 -16.07 1.50
CA PHE A 28 17.31 -17.38 1.01
C PHE A 28 17.33 -18.49 2.08
N SER A 29 18.35 -18.50 2.94
CA SER A 29 18.47 -19.53 3.98
C SER A 29 17.40 -19.35 5.06
N GLN A 30 17.17 -18.11 5.51
CA GLN A 30 16.13 -17.80 6.49
C GLN A 30 14.73 -18.08 5.92
N ALA A 31 14.48 -17.68 4.67
CA ALA A 31 13.22 -17.94 4.01
C ALA A 31 12.95 -19.45 3.84
N ALA A 32 13.96 -20.22 3.48
CA ALA A 32 13.84 -21.69 3.36
C ALA A 32 13.47 -22.34 4.71
N VAL A 33 14.11 -21.90 5.80
CA VAL A 33 13.78 -22.37 7.15
C VAL A 33 12.33 -22.02 7.50
N SER A 34 11.90 -20.77 7.27
CA SER A 34 10.52 -20.31 7.52
C SER A 34 9.49 -21.11 6.72
N ARG A 35 9.85 -21.64 5.56
CA ARG A 35 8.98 -22.43 4.69
C ARG A 35 9.16 -23.93 4.87
N ASN A 36 9.96 -24.39 5.85
CA ASN A 36 10.25 -25.79 6.15
C ASN A 36 10.77 -26.58 4.94
N VAL A 37 11.66 -25.97 4.17
CA VAL A 37 12.30 -26.61 2.99
C VAL A 37 13.81 -26.39 3.00
N SER A 38 14.55 -27.21 2.25
CA SER A 38 15.98 -26.96 2.07
C SER A 38 16.21 -25.73 1.19
N GLN A 39 17.29 -24.99 1.46
CA GLN A 39 17.64 -23.79 0.69
C GLN A 39 17.77 -24.06 -0.83
N PRO A 40 18.36 -25.17 -1.31
CA PRO A 40 18.38 -25.49 -2.74
C PRO A 40 16.98 -25.71 -3.33
N ALA A 41 16.08 -26.36 -2.59
CA ALA A 41 14.70 -26.55 -3.04
C ALA A 41 13.94 -25.22 -3.11
N PHE A 42 14.10 -24.38 -2.08
CA PHE A 42 13.51 -23.05 -2.04
C PHE A 42 14.00 -22.18 -3.22
N SER A 43 15.32 -22.15 -3.46
CA SER A 43 15.90 -21.39 -4.56
C SER A 43 15.40 -21.85 -5.94
N ARG A 44 15.20 -23.18 -6.12
CA ARG A 44 14.60 -23.73 -7.35
C ARG A 44 13.16 -23.26 -7.55
N ARG A 45 12.35 -23.18 -6.49
CA ARG A 45 10.95 -22.70 -6.57
C ARG A 45 10.87 -21.23 -6.97
N ILE A 46 11.72 -20.38 -6.41
CA ILE A 46 11.79 -18.97 -6.79
C ILE A 46 12.20 -18.84 -8.27
N ARG A 47 13.23 -19.58 -8.71
CA ARG A 47 13.62 -19.57 -10.13
C ARG A 47 12.51 -20.08 -11.05
N ALA A 48 11.79 -21.12 -10.64
CA ALA A 48 10.66 -21.66 -11.41
C ALA A 48 9.54 -20.62 -11.55
N LEU A 49 9.25 -19.86 -10.49
CA LEU A 49 8.32 -18.75 -10.53
C LEU A 49 8.78 -17.66 -11.51
N GLU A 50 10.02 -17.20 -11.40
CA GLU A 50 10.60 -16.19 -12.29
C GLU A 50 10.59 -16.65 -13.76
N GLN A 51 10.90 -17.93 -14.01
CA GLN A 51 10.84 -18.52 -15.34
C GLN A 51 9.41 -18.60 -15.89
N ALA A 52 8.44 -18.98 -15.04
CA ALA A 52 7.04 -19.05 -15.46
C ALA A 52 6.47 -17.66 -15.83
N ILE A 53 6.87 -16.62 -15.09
CA ILE A 53 6.44 -15.24 -15.35
C ILE A 53 7.26 -14.59 -16.48
N GLY A 54 8.49 -15.04 -16.69
CA GLY A 54 9.40 -14.52 -17.71
C GLY A 54 10.20 -13.28 -17.29
N VAL A 55 10.19 -12.92 -15.99
CA VAL A 55 10.92 -11.76 -15.44
C VAL A 55 11.61 -12.12 -14.12
N GLU A 56 12.73 -11.45 -13.85
CA GLU A 56 13.38 -11.53 -12.53
C GLU A 56 12.64 -10.68 -11.51
N LEU A 57 12.28 -11.29 -10.37
CA LEU A 57 11.56 -10.61 -9.29
C LEU A 57 12.50 -10.08 -8.21
N PHE A 58 13.74 -10.59 -8.14
CA PHE A 58 14.73 -10.16 -7.15
C PHE A 58 16.01 -9.67 -7.81
N ASN A 59 16.52 -8.55 -7.31
CA ASN A 59 17.86 -8.08 -7.64
C ASN A 59 18.90 -8.82 -6.76
N ARG A 60 19.60 -9.76 -7.35
CA ARG A 60 20.60 -10.60 -6.66
C ARG A 60 21.97 -9.97 -6.56
N GLN A 61 22.17 -8.80 -7.18
CA GLN A 61 23.46 -8.09 -7.19
C GLN A 61 23.65 -7.22 -5.95
N VAL A 62 22.57 -6.96 -5.19
CA VAL A 62 22.60 -6.12 -3.99
C VAL A 62 22.45 -6.95 -2.71
N THR A 63 23.08 -6.47 -1.64
CA THR A 63 22.97 -7.08 -0.30
C THR A 63 22.57 -5.97 0.68
N PRO A 64 21.48 -6.14 1.46
CA PRO A 64 20.57 -7.28 1.48
C PRO A 64 19.75 -7.43 0.19
N LEU A 65 19.23 -8.63 -0.07
CA LEU A 65 18.43 -8.95 -1.24
C LEU A 65 17.22 -8.00 -1.35
N GLN A 66 16.97 -7.48 -2.54
CA GLN A 66 15.89 -6.54 -2.80
C GLN A 66 15.02 -7.01 -3.97
N LEU A 67 13.78 -6.53 -4.02
CA LEU A 67 12.93 -6.73 -5.18
C LEU A 67 13.44 -5.93 -6.38
N SER A 68 13.25 -6.48 -7.58
CA SER A 68 13.34 -5.70 -8.83
C SER A 68 12.10 -4.78 -8.97
N GLU A 69 12.09 -3.89 -9.94
CA GLU A 69 10.89 -3.06 -10.21
C GLU A 69 9.68 -3.94 -10.55
N GLN A 70 9.87 -4.98 -11.36
CA GLN A 70 8.83 -5.98 -11.67
C GLN A 70 8.43 -6.76 -10.41
N GLY A 71 9.38 -7.05 -9.52
CA GLY A 71 9.15 -7.70 -8.24
C GLY A 71 8.28 -6.88 -7.30
N LYS A 72 8.44 -5.56 -7.26
CA LYS A 72 7.60 -4.65 -6.47
C LYS A 72 6.15 -4.65 -6.96
N ILE A 73 5.95 -4.55 -8.28
CA ILE A 73 4.62 -4.62 -8.90
C ILE A 73 3.98 -5.98 -8.61
N PHE A 74 4.71 -7.06 -8.83
CA PHE A 74 4.24 -8.41 -8.57
C PHE A 74 3.89 -8.64 -7.10
N HIS A 75 4.68 -8.11 -6.18
CA HIS A 75 4.45 -8.22 -4.74
C HIS A 75 3.07 -7.67 -4.32
N SER A 76 2.73 -6.44 -4.74
CA SER A 76 1.45 -5.83 -4.41
C SER A 76 0.28 -6.66 -4.97
N GLN A 77 0.37 -7.06 -6.25
CA GLN A 77 -0.68 -7.82 -6.92
C GLN A 77 -0.89 -9.21 -6.30
N ILE A 78 0.18 -9.95 -6.02
CA ILE A 78 0.09 -11.32 -5.46
C ILE A 78 -0.41 -11.30 -4.02
N ARG A 79 -0.02 -10.31 -3.24
CA ARG A 79 -0.50 -10.16 -1.88
C ARG A 79 -2.03 -10.00 -1.85
N HIS A 80 -2.58 -9.13 -2.69
CA HIS A 80 -4.02 -8.96 -2.82
C HIS A 80 -4.73 -10.24 -3.30
N LEU A 81 -4.19 -10.90 -4.32
CA LEU A 81 -4.75 -12.12 -4.85
C LEU A 81 -4.84 -13.23 -3.78
N LEU A 82 -3.75 -13.46 -3.05
CA LEU A 82 -3.71 -14.49 -2.02
C LEU A 82 -4.66 -14.17 -0.86
N GLN A 83 -4.73 -12.91 -0.43
CA GLN A 83 -5.66 -12.47 0.61
C GLN A 83 -7.12 -12.66 0.17
N GLN A 84 -7.45 -12.36 -1.07
CA GLN A 84 -8.78 -12.58 -1.62
C GLN A 84 -9.12 -14.07 -1.68
N LEU A 85 -8.18 -14.91 -2.10
CA LEU A 85 -8.35 -16.35 -2.14
C LEU A 85 -8.57 -16.93 -0.73
N GLU A 86 -7.77 -16.52 0.26
CA GLU A 86 -7.93 -16.94 1.65
C GLU A 86 -9.29 -16.54 2.22
N SER A 87 -9.74 -15.32 1.94
CA SER A 87 -11.05 -14.81 2.36
C SER A 87 -12.19 -15.66 1.77
N ASN A 88 -12.14 -15.92 0.46
CA ASN A 88 -13.15 -16.71 -0.23
C ASN A 88 -13.18 -18.17 0.30
N LEU A 89 -12.01 -18.75 0.58
CA LEU A 89 -11.93 -20.10 1.16
C LEU A 89 -12.47 -20.16 2.61
N ALA A 90 -12.25 -19.12 3.40
CA ALA A 90 -12.81 -19.00 4.75
C ALA A 90 -14.33 -18.93 4.71
N GLU A 91 -14.90 -18.15 3.78
CA GLU A 91 -16.35 -18.06 3.57
C GLU A 91 -16.95 -19.41 3.17
N LEU A 92 -16.35 -20.12 2.22
CA LEU A 92 -16.81 -21.45 1.78
C LEU A 92 -16.77 -22.52 2.89
N ARG A 93 -15.89 -22.38 3.88
CA ARG A 93 -15.80 -23.29 5.03
C ARG A 93 -16.85 -23.03 6.12
N GLY A 94 -17.81 -22.15 5.86
CA GLY A 94 -18.89 -21.84 6.80
C GLY A 94 -18.44 -21.01 7.99
N GLY A 95 -17.33 -20.31 7.86
CA GLY A 95 -16.92 -19.26 8.78
C GLY A 95 -17.95 -18.14 8.72
N SER A 96 -19.01 -18.27 9.53
CA SER A 96 -20.07 -17.25 9.66
C SER A 96 -19.66 -16.03 10.50
N ASP A 97 -18.47 -15.96 10.96
CA ASP A 97 -17.83 -14.68 11.15
C ASP A 97 -17.49 -14.19 9.73
N TYR A 98 -18.35 -13.32 9.21
CA TYR A 98 -17.91 -12.36 8.21
C TYR A 98 -16.63 -11.80 8.77
N ALA A 99 -15.50 -12.35 8.38
CA ALA A 99 -14.21 -11.71 8.58
C ALA A 99 -14.36 -10.41 7.79
N GLN A 100 -14.87 -9.38 8.49
CA GLN A 100 -15.14 -8.09 7.91
C GLN A 100 -13.87 -7.73 7.18
N ARG A 101 -13.92 -7.70 5.86
CA ARG A 101 -12.75 -7.46 5.02
C ARG A 101 -12.09 -6.20 5.55
N LYS A 102 -10.92 -6.36 6.17
CA LYS A 102 -10.19 -5.26 6.76
C LYS A 102 -9.55 -4.47 5.65
N ILE A 103 -10.02 -3.25 5.44
CA ILE A 103 -9.46 -2.31 4.48
C ILE A 103 -8.48 -1.42 5.24
N LYS A 104 -7.24 -1.38 4.78
CA LYS A 104 -6.16 -0.55 5.33
C LYS A 104 -6.03 0.72 4.51
N ILE A 105 -6.25 1.85 5.14
CA ILE A 105 -6.14 3.18 4.54
C ILE A 105 -4.95 3.89 5.17
N ALA A 106 -3.98 4.29 4.35
CA ALA A 106 -2.98 5.26 4.73
C ALA A 106 -3.50 6.66 4.37
N ALA A 107 -3.48 7.58 5.31
CA ALA A 107 -4.07 8.90 5.10
C ALA A 107 -3.22 10.02 5.70
N ALA A 108 -3.17 11.17 5.01
CA ALA A 108 -2.58 12.37 5.57
C ALA A 108 -3.26 12.74 6.91
N HIS A 109 -2.47 13.17 7.89
CA HIS A 109 -2.92 13.43 9.26
C HIS A 109 -4.20 14.28 9.34
N SER A 110 -4.26 15.37 8.58
CA SER A 110 -5.42 16.27 8.56
C SER A 110 -6.68 15.61 8.00
N LEU A 111 -6.53 14.71 7.04
CA LEU A 111 -7.64 13.99 6.40
C LEU A 111 -8.10 12.80 7.24
N SER A 112 -7.17 12.13 7.93
CA SER A 112 -7.46 10.94 8.75
C SER A 112 -8.34 11.26 9.95
N LEU A 113 -8.18 12.43 10.55
CA LEU A 113 -8.94 12.86 11.74
C LEU A 113 -10.21 13.61 11.38
N GLY A 114 -10.16 14.44 10.33
CA GLY A 114 -11.25 15.33 9.97
C GLY A 114 -12.31 14.69 9.09
N LEU A 115 -11.92 14.24 7.93
CA LEU A 115 -12.83 13.91 6.85
C LEU A 115 -13.11 12.41 6.73
N LEU A 116 -12.07 11.57 6.83
CA LEU A 116 -12.18 10.14 6.60
C LEU A 116 -13.17 9.42 7.54
N PRO A 117 -13.23 9.71 8.85
CA PRO A 117 -14.25 9.13 9.73
C PRO A 117 -15.68 9.42 9.30
N SER A 118 -15.93 10.65 8.81
CA SER A 118 -17.26 11.06 8.33
C SER A 118 -17.66 10.30 7.07
N ILE A 119 -16.72 10.05 6.17
CA ILE A 119 -16.97 9.25 4.95
C ILE A 119 -17.27 7.80 5.33
N ILE A 120 -16.43 7.20 6.18
CA ILE A 120 -16.56 5.81 6.61
C ILE A 120 -17.87 5.56 7.35
N SER A 121 -18.32 6.51 8.18
CA SER A 121 -19.58 6.38 8.92
C SER A 121 -20.83 6.27 8.03
N GLN A 122 -20.73 6.69 6.78
CA GLN A 122 -21.82 6.61 5.78
C GLN A 122 -21.76 5.31 4.96
N MET A 123 -20.69 4.53 5.10
CA MET A 123 -20.53 3.28 4.37
C MET A 123 -21.27 2.12 5.05
N PRO A 124 -21.73 1.11 4.30
CA PRO A 124 -22.31 -0.09 4.89
C PRO A 124 -21.33 -0.78 5.85
N PRO A 125 -21.80 -1.39 6.96
CA PRO A 125 -20.93 -2.04 7.96
C PRO A 125 -20.41 -3.41 7.49
N LEU A 126 -20.04 -3.51 6.22
CA LEU A 126 -19.51 -4.72 5.59
C LEU A 126 -17.98 -4.86 5.74
N PHE A 127 -17.32 -3.80 6.18
CA PHE A 127 -15.86 -3.74 6.24
C PHE A 127 -15.38 -3.30 7.61
N THR A 128 -14.23 -3.81 8.01
CA THR A 128 -13.44 -3.25 9.11
C THR A 128 -12.38 -2.33 8.51
N TRP A 129 -12.28 -1.12 9.02
CA TRP A 129 -11.37 -0.10 8.53
C TRP A 129 -10.18 0.03 9.48
N ALA A 130 -8.98 -0.02 8.93
CA ALA A 130 -7.76 0.32 9.65
C ALA A 130 -7.18 1.57 9.01
N ILE A 131 -7.25 2.68 9.73
CA ILE A 131 -6.74 3.97 9.28
C ILE A 131 -5.39 4.19 9.95
N GLU A 132 -4.38 4.48 9.15
CA GLU A 132 -3.05 4.87 9.60
C GLU A 132 -2.79 6.30 9.14
N ALA A 133 -2.58 7.21 10.12
CA ALA A 133 -2.26 8.60 9.84
C ALA A 133 -0.74 8.72 9.65
N ILE A 134 -0.31 9.08 8.46
CA ILE A 134 1.10 9.14 8.06
C ILE A 134 1.32 10.26 7.05
N ASP A 135 2.58 10.58 6.79
CA ASP A 135 2.95 11.52 5.74
C ASP A 135 2.75 10.92 4.34
N VAL A 136 2.53 11.78 3.34
CA VAL A 136 2.18 11.36 1.98
C VAL A 136 3.26 10.45 1.37
N ASP A 137 4.54 10.82 1.52
CA ASP A 137 5.66 10.05 0.97
C ASP A 137 5.69 8.62 1.54
N GLU A 138 5.50 8.48 2.85
CA GLU A 138 5.42 7.17 3.51
C GLU A 138 4.17 6.40 3.07
N ALA A 139 3.04 7.08 2.84
CA ALA A 139 1.82 6.48 2.35
C ALA A 139 1.99 5.86 0.96
N VAL A 140 2.68 6.57 0.05
CA VAL A 140 3.00 6.08 -1.30
C VAL A 140 3.84 4.79 -1.22
N ASP A 141 4.87 4.77 -0.39
CA ASP A 141 5.70 3.58 -0.22
C ASP A 141 4.89 2.41 0.35
N LYS A 142 4.04 2.64 1.35
CA LYS A 142 3.14 1.60 1.89
C LYS A 142 2.16 1.05 0.87
N LEU A 143 1.65 1.88 -0.03
CA LEU A 143 0.80 1.43 -1.12
C LEU A 143 1.60 0.57 -2.12
N ARG A 144 2.80 1.04 -2.53
CA ARG A 144 3.70 0.29 -3.42
C ARG A 144 4.12 -1.05 -2.84
N GLU A 145 4.36 -1.11 -1.53
CA GLU A 145 4.69 -2.33 -0.82
C GLU A 145 3.48 -3.21 -0.49
N GLY A 146 2.26 -2.79 -0.83
CA GLY A 146 1.02 -3.51 -0.52
C GLY A 146 0.72 -3.60 0.98
N GLN A 147 1.25 -2.70 1.79
CA GLN A 147 0.96 -2.59 3.23
C GLN A 147 -0.35 -1.85 3.48
N SER A 148 -0.76 -0.97 2.55
CA SER A 148 -2.07 -0.31 2.50
C SER A 148 -2.85 -0.78 1.28
N ASP A 149 -4.17 -0.81 1.37
CA ASP A 149 -5.07 -1.14 0.26
C ASP A 149 -5.41 0.12 -0.55
N CYS A 150 -5.44 1.27 0.10
CA CYS A 150 -5.63 2.57 -0.55
C CYS A 150 -4.97 3.70 0.26
N ILE A 151 -4.78 4.83 -0.42
CA ILE A 151 -4.33 6.08 0.18
C ILE A 151 -5.46 7.11 0.09
N PHE A 152 -5.58 7.91 1.14
CA PHE A 152 -6.42 9.09 1.15
C PHE A 152 -5.55 10.32 1.40
N SER A 153 -5.28 11.06 0.34
CA SER A 153 -4.23 12.08 0.31
C SER A 153 -4.66 13.33 -0.45
N PHE A 154 -3.87 14.37 -0.33
CA PHE A 154 -3.90 15.49 -1.26
C PHE A 154 -3.32 15.05 -2.60
N HIS A 155 -3.54 15.88 -3.63
CA HIS A 155 -3.01 15.62 -4.97
C HIS A 155 -1.47 15.52 -4.94
N ASP A 156 -0.95 14.45 -5.52
CA ASP A 156 0.46 14.19 -5.68
C ASP A 156 0.68 13.54 -7.05
N GLU A 157 1.63 14.03 -7.83
CA GLU A 157 1.88 13.55 -9.19
C GLU A 157 2.36 12.09 -9.21
N ASP A 158 3.13 11.66 -8.20
CA ASP A 158 3.64 10.29 -8.08
C ASP A 158 2.52 9.25 -7.88
N LEU A 159 1.36 9.67 -7.38
CA LEU A 159 0.18 8.84 -7.19
C LEU A 159 -0.68 8.69 -8.44
N LEU A 160 -0.44 9.47 -9.48
CA LEU A 160 -1.20 9.43 -10.73
C LEU A 160 -0.62 8.44 -11.73
N GLU A 161 0.58 7.91 -11.47
CA GLU A 161 1.24 6.97 -12.37
C GLU A 161 0.79 5.51 -12.13
N ALA A 162 0.81 4.74 -13.22
CA ALA A 162 0.58 3.30 -13.14
C ALA A 162 1.59 2.64 -12.15
N PRO A 163 1.17 1.61 -11.39
CA PRO A 163 -0.02 0.78 -11.59
C PRO A 163 -1.24 1.18 -10.76
N PHE A 164 -1.31 2.40 -10.25
CA PHE A 164 -2.37 2.82 -9.35
C PHE A 164 -3.51 3.48 -10.09
N ASP A 165 -4.74 3.16 -9.66
CA ASP A 165 -5.94 3.89 -10.05
C ASP A 165 -6.22 4.97 -9.02
N HIS A 166 -6.72 6.12 -9.46
CA HIS A 166 -7.06 7.23 -8.59
C HIS A 166 -8.44 7.80 -8.87
N ILE A 167 -9.06 8.34 -7.84
CA ILE A 167 -10.34 9.04 -7.92
C ILE A 167 -10.20 10.38 -7.20
N ARG A 168 -10.49 11.47 -7.91
CA ARG A 168 -10.58 12.79 -7.31
C ARG A 168 -11.94 12.93 -6.62
N LEU A 169 -11.93 13.13 -5.32
CA LEU A 169 -13.14 13.22 -4.51
C LEU A 169 -13.69 14.65 -4.42
N PHE A 170 -12.83 15.63 -4.17
CA PHE A 170 -13.20 17.04 -4.02
C PHE A 170 -11.99 17.95 -4.22
N GLU A 171 -12.24 19.26 -4.27
CA GLU A 171 -11.23 20.31 -4.22
C GLU A 171 -11.30 21.03 -2.89
N SER A 172 -10.15 21.41 -2.36
CA SER A 172 -10.01 22.20 -1.15
C SER A 172 -9.15 23.43 -1.42
N GLN A 173 -9.36 24.48 -0.67
CA GLN A 173 -8.56 25.70 -0.74
C GLN A 173 -7.82 25.90 0.57
N LEU A 174 -6.55 26.27 0.47
CA LEU A 174 -5.75 26.68 1.61
C LEU A 174 -6.01 28.17 1.89
N PHE A 175 -6.37 28.46 3.12
CA PHE A 175 -6.51 29.84 3.59
C PHE A 175 -5.44 30.11 4.64
N PRO A 176 -4.77 31.26 4.58
CA PRO A 176 -3.92 31.70 5.68
C PRO A 176 -4.79 31.99 6.90
N VAL A 177 -4.36 31.52 8.05
CA VAL A 177 -5.03 31.76 9.32
C VAL A 177 -4.08 32.43 10.29
N CYS A 178 -4.58 33.30 11.13
CA CYS A 178 -3.82 33.91 12.22
C CYS A 178 -4.68 34.00 13.47
N ALA A 179 -4.05 34.32 14.61
CA ALA A 179 -4.76 34.64 15.81
C ALA A 179 -5.57 35.95 15.63
N SER A 180 -6.69 36.02 16.32
CA SER A 180 -7.51 37.27 16.41
C SER A 180 -7.27 37.96 17.74
N ASP A 181 -7.57 39.25 17.78
CA ASP A 181 -7.66 40.02 19.00
C ASP A 181 -8.99 39.74 19.76
N GLU A 182 -9.21 40.45 20.87
CA GLU A 182 -10.41 40.33 21.71
C GLU A 182 -11.71 40.73 21.00
N HIS A 183 -11.61 41.44 19.86
CA HIS A 183 -12.73 41.86 19.03
C HIS A 183 -12.98 40.94 17.83
N GLY A 184 -12.15 39.88 17.66
CA GLY A 184 -12.24 38.94 16.55
C GLY A 184 -11.56 39.44 15.26
N GLU A 185 -10.82 40.53 15.30
CA GLU A 185 -10.07 41.02 14.16
C GLU A 185 -8.71 40.30 14.03
N ALA A 186 -8.29 40.03 12.79
CA ALA A 186 -7.04 39.34 12.53
C ALA A 186 -5.82 40.13 13.00
N LEU A 187 -4.96 39.52 13.82
CA LEU A 187 -3.73 40.15 14.30
C LEU A 187 -2.73 40.49 13.21
N PHE A 188 -2.78 39.75 12.10
CA PHE A 188 -1.87 39.93 10.97
C PHE A 188 -2.65 40.02 9.67
N ASN A 189 -2.20 40.90 8.78
CA ASN A 189 -2.78 41.11 7.46
C ASN A 189 -1.72 40.82 6.39
N LEU A 190 -2.07 39.99 5.38
CA LEU A 190 -1.21 39.68 4.25
C LEU A 190 -0.72 40.86 3.44
N ALA A 191 -1.44 42.02 3.52
CA ALA A 191 -1.04 43.26 2.87
C ALA A 191 0.09 44.00 3.61
N GLN A 192 0.46 43.58 4.82
CA GLN A 192 1.57 44.18 5.57
C GLN A 192 2.90 43.68 4.99
N PRO A 193 3.92 44.57 4.85
CA PRO A 193 5.19 44.20 4.23
C PRO A 193 6.03 43.21 5.06
N HIS A 194 5.77 43.08 6.35
CA HIS A 194 6.45 42.16 7.26
C HIS A 194 5.46 41.54 8.22
N PHE A 195 5.09 40.28 8.01
CA PHE A 195 4.32 39.49 8.96
C PHE A 195 5.02 38.10 9.16
N PRO A 196 4.97 37.54 10.36
CA PRO A 196 5.49 36.21 10.61
C PRO A 196 4.64 35.18 9.89
N LEU A 197 5.27 34.36 9.02
CA LEU A 197 4.61 33.29 8.29
C LEU A 197 5.17 31.94 8.76
N LEU A 198 4.28 31.07 9.22
CA LEU A 198 4.56 29.66 9.39
C LEU A 198 4.14 28.93 8.13
N ASN A 199 5.09 28.38 7.43
CA ASN A 199 4.84 27.55 6.27
C ASN A 199 4.82 26.06 6.66
N TYR A 200 4.04 25.28 5.94
CA TYR A 200 4.17 23.84 6.01
C TYR A 200 5.57 23.43 5.52
N SER A 201 6.15 22.44 6.16
CA SER A 201 7.34 21.79 5.61
C SER A 201 6.97 21.13 4.26
N ARG A 202 7.96 20.98 3.36
CA ARG A 202 7.73 20.31 2.08
C ARG A 202 7.28 18.85 2.22
N ASN A 203 7.37 18.28 3.42
CA ASN A 203 7.11 16.88 3.75
C ASN A 203 5.88 16.71 4.68
N SER A 204 4.95 17.65 4.68
CA SER A 204 3.75 17.58 5.54
C SER A 204 2.46 17.63 4.72
#